data_07a7df4342d0f85cac851d752efcd809
#
_entry.id   07a7df4342d0f85cac851d752efcd809
#
_cell.length_a   1.000
_cell.length_b   1.000
_cell.length_c   1.000
_cell.angle_alpha   90.00
_cell.angle_beta   90.00
_cell.angle_gamma   90.00
#
_symmetry.space_group_name_H-M   'P 1'
#
loop_
_entity.id
_entity.type
_entity.pdbx_description
1 polymer ?
#
loop_
_entity_poly.entity_id
_entity_poly.type
_entity_poly.pdbx_seq_one_letter_code
_entity_poly.pdbx_strand_id
1 'polypeptide(L)'
;MYKTKKIVLSFCLISVSLAVSAQNKKLHNGIVYPEQWPPRYEEPAVAQDMPVPYLKEKPAVIPVNLGRQLFVDDFLIAETDLQPIYHTPNFYPQNPVLEPDKEWENTTEGAPYAAPFSDGIWYDEEDGRFKMWYLAGAGSIHKQDKQTFYTGYAESEDGKHWVKPKLDIYNQTNIVDTCNRDAATIWLDKLEKDPAKRYKMFNVERRPTDRRWQFILKYSADGIHWSNGVAQSGDLYDRSSAFYNPFRGVWALSMRYSTSVSSRSRSYLENVDPEVAVSMAHRIRKGVPDKNMCFWFTPSDKEPRHPQFPEVDPGIYNFDAIAYESIMLGLYSVWQGPENYGA
;
A
#
# COMPACT_ATOMS: atom_id res chain seq x y z
N MET A 1 74.03 -10.62 16.23
CA MET A 1 72.88 -10.37 17.09
C MET A 1 72.13 -9.15 16.51
N TYR A 2 71.19 -9.38 15.58
CA TYR A 2 70.38 -8.32 14.95
C TYR A 2 69.03 -8.19 15.67
N LYS A 3 68.76 -7.02 16.25
CA LYS A 3 67.47 -6.73 16.86
C LYS A 3 66.54 -6.13 15.81
N THR A 4 65.50 -6.85 15.44
CA THR A 4 64.42 -6.41 14.56
C THR A 4 63.44 -5.54 15.34
N LYS A 5 63.33 -4.27 15.00
CA LYS A 5 62.29 -3.37 15.53
C LYS A 5 60.99 -3.62 14.76
N LYS A 6 59.94 -4.08 15.46
CA LYS A 6 58.59 -4.11 14.91
C LYS A 6 57.97 -2.73 14.96
N ILE A 7 57.67 -2.15 13.81
CA ILE A 7 56.88 -0.92 13.68
C ILE A 7 55.40 -1.35 13.70
N VAL A 8 54.67 -0.95 14.73
CA VAL A 8 53.22 -1.10 14.80
C VAL A 8 52.61 0.14 14.17
N LEU A 9 52.05 -0.02 12.94
CA LEU A 9 51.25 1.03 12.31
C LEU A 9 49.83 0.96 12.89
N SER A 10 49.48 1.96 13.71
CA SER A 10 48.10 2.11 14.20
C SER A 10 47.28 2.85 13.14
N PHE A 11 46.38 2.14 12.47
CA PHE A 11 45.41 2.75 11.57
C PHE A 11 44.26 3.33 12.40
N CYS A 12 44.24 4.65 12.59
CA CYS A 12 43.04 5.33 13.05
C CYS A 12 42.02 5.41 11.92
N LEU A 13 40.99 4.56 11.97
CA LEU A 13 39.80 4.70 11.16
C LEU A 13 39.02 5.93 11.68
N ILE A 14 39.14 7.06 10.99
CA ILE A 14 38.23 8.19 11.15
C ILE A 14 36.93 7.85 10.43
N SER A 15 35.93 7.41 11.18
CA SER A 15 34.56 7.31 10.69
C SER A 15 34.01 8.73 10.52
N VAL A 16 34.05 9.25 9.30
CA VAL A 16 33.33 10.46 8.93
C VAL A 16 31.87 10.08 8.85
N SER A 17 31.13 10.35 9.91
CA SER A 17 29.66 10.34 9.88
C SER A 17 29.24 11.52 8.98
N LEU A 18 28.92 11.26 7.74
CA LEU A 18 28.18 12.19 6.90
C LEU A 18 26.82 12.39 7.56
N ALA A 19 26.69 13.42 8.38
CA ALA A 19 25.39 13.95 8.75
C ALA A 19 24.76 14.48 7.44
N VAL A 20 23.92 13.68 6.81
CA VAL A 20 23.02 14.17 5.77
C VAL A 20 22.10 15.15 6.47
N SER A 21 22.43 16.43 6.37
CA SER A 21 21.51 17.50 6.72
C SER A 21 20.26 17.27 5.87
N ALA A 22 19.15 17.01 6.52
CA ALA A 22 17.84 16.97 5.87
C ALA A 22 17.54 18.38 5.38
N GLN A 23 18.02 18.71 4.19
CA GLN A 23 17.65 19.94 3.52
C GLN A 23 16.15 19.86 3.25
N ASN A 24 15.38 20.83 3.73
CA ASN A 24 13.98 21.01 3.43
C ASN A 24 13.77 20.85 1.92
N LYS A 25 13.26 19.69 1.49
CA LYS A 25 13.09 19.40 0.07
C LYS A 25 11.89 20.18 -0.44
N LYS A 26 12.17 21.17 -1.27
CA LYS A 26 11.11 21.93 -1.97
C LYS A 26 10.64 21.15 -3.19
N LEU A 27 9.34 20.90 -3.28
CA LEU A 27 8.71 20.30 -4.45
C LEU A 27 8.66 21.30 -5.63
N HIS A 28 8.42 20.79 -6.82
CA HIS A 28 8.29 21.61 -8.04
C HIS A 28 7.19 22.66 -7.97
N ASN A 29 6.10 22.38 -7.22
CA ASN A 29 5.00 23.32 -6.99
C ASN A 29 5.23 24.30 -5.82
N GLY A 30 6.43 24.29 -5.26
CA GLY A 30 6.82 25.20 -4.18
C GLY A 30 6.50 24.74 -2.77
N ILE A 31 5.80 23.64 -2.59
CA ILE A 31 5.55 23.04 -1.27
C ILE A 31 6.90 22.59 -0.68
N VAL A 32 7.12 22.90 0.58
CA VAL A 32 8.29 22.50 1.33
C VAL A 32 7.90 21.35 2.25
N TYR A 33 8.59 20.22 2.14
CA TYR A 33 8.41 19.14 3.10
C TYR A 33 8.90 19.58 4.49
N PRO A 34 8.21 19.17 5.56
CA PRO A 34 8.71 19.39 6.91
C PRO A 34 10.07 18.71 7.12
N GLU A 35 10.90 19.26 8.02
CA GLU A 35 12.22 18.70 8.34
C GLU A 35 12.13 17.24 8.81
N GLN A 36 11.10 16.93 9.58
CA GLN A 36 10.81 15.57 10.00
C GLN A 36 9.74 14.94 9.12
N TRP A 37 10.12 13.89 8.43
CA TRP A 37 9.19 13.07 7.66
C TRP A 37 9.33 11.58 8.04
N PRO A 38 8.25 10.80 8.15
CA PRO A 38 6.85 11.25 8.12
C PRO A 38 6.52 12.18 9.30
N PRO A 39 5.59 13.13 9.14
CA PRO A 39 5.18 13.98 10.24
C PRO A 39 4.55 13.14 11.35
N ARG A 40 4.98 13.38 12.58
CA ARG A 40 4.50 12.64 13.73
C ARG A 40 3.37 13.44 14.39
N TYR A 41 2.15 13.13 13.97
CA TYR A 41 0.97 13.69 14.61
C TYR A 41 0.63 12.90 15.87
N GLU A 42 0.07 13.59 16.85
CA GLU A 42 -0.56 12.94 18.01
C GLU A 42 -1.83 12.23 17.56
N GLU A 43 -2.09 11.07 18.15
CA GLU A 43 -3.35 10.36 17.93
C GLU A 43 -4.51 11.22 18.45
N PRO A 44 -5.55 11.50 17.65
CA PRO A 44 -6.68 12.29 18.11
C PRO A 44 -7.49 11.51 19.13
N ALA A 45 -8.07 12.23 20.09
CA ALA A 45 -8.99 11.64 21.07
C ALA A 45 -10.41 11.43 20.52
N VAL A 46 -10.74 12.14 19.44
CA VAL A 46 -12.03 12.10 18.73
C VAL A 46 -11.80 12.07 17.22
N ALA A 47 -12.79 11.61 16.46
CA ALA A 47 -12.73 11.60 15.00
C ALA A 47 -12.54 13.04 14.49
N GLN A 48 -11.53 13.26 13.66
CA GLN A 48 -11.20 14.56 13.07
C GLN A 48 -10.41 14.38 11.78
N ASP A 49 -10.47 15.40 10.92
CA ASP A 49 -9.69 15.43 9.69
C ASP A 49 -8.19 15.37 9.96
N MET A 50 -7.46 14.70 9.06
CA MET A 50 -6.01 14.73 9.06
C MET A 50 -5.53 16.16 8.76
N PRO A 51 -4.49 16.66 9.46
CA PRO A 51 -3.92 17.96 9.17
C PRO A 51 -3.41 18.07 7.73
N VAL A 52 -3.70 19.20 7.07
CA VAL A 52 -3.26 19.50 5.69
C VAL A 52 -2.44 20.81 5.71
N PRO A 53 -1.18 20.78 6.19
CA PRO A 53 -0.38 21.98 6.43
C PRO A 53 -0.09 22.78 5.16
N TYR A 54 0.08 22.14 4.02
CA TYR A 54 0.37 22.84 2.75
C TYR A 54 -0.75 23.77 2.27
N LEU A 55 -1.98 23.56 2.72
CA LEU A 55 -3.10 24.49 2.42
C LEU A 55 -3.01 25.78 3.26
N LYS A 56 -2.38 25.72 4.43
CA LYS A 56 -2.21 26.87 5.34
C LYS A 56 -1.00 27.70 4.97
N GLU A 57 0.05 27.06 4.46
CA GLU A 57 1.34 27.67 4.17
C GLU A 57 1.63 27.61 2.66
N LYS A 58 0.71 28.18 1.87
CA LYS A 58 0.84 28.22 0.41
C LYS A 58 2.04 29.06 0.00
N PRO A 59 2.83 28.64 -1.01
CA PRO A 59 3.84 29.49 -1.62
C PRO A 59 3.22 30.77 -2.19
N ALA A 60 3.92 31.91 -2.05
CA ALA A 60 3.44 33.18 -2.63
C ALA A 60 3.28 33.09 -4.16
N VAL A 61 4.10 32.28 -4.82
CA VAL A 61 4.00 31.94 -6.23
C VAL A 61 4.08 30.41 -6.34
N ILE A 62 3.04 29.81 -6.92
CA ILE A 62 2.99 28.37 -7.15
C ILE A 62 3.46 28.11 -8.59
N PRO A 63 4.62 27.45 -8.80
CA PRO A 63 5.06 27.03 -10.14
C PRO A 63 4.11 26.00 -10.72
N VAL A 64 3.64 26.23 -11.95
CA VAL A 64 2.75 25.32 -12.71
C VAL A 64 3.36 24.91 -14.06
N ASN A 65 4.68 24.88 -14.13
CA ASN A 65 5.45 24.67 -15.35
C ASN A 65 5.87 23.22 -15.59
N LEU A 66 5.53 22.30 -14.68
CA LEU A 66 5.79 20.87 -14.78
C LEU A 66 4.50 20.07 -14.62
N GLY A 67 4.18 19.26 -15.64
CA GLY A 67 3.01 18.38 -15.62
C GLY A 67 1.68 19.14 -15.55
N ARG A 68 0.61 18.38 -15.42
CA ARG A 68 -0.74 18.93 -15.18
C ARG A 68 -0.94 19.18 -13.70
N GLN A 69 -1.54 20.33 -13.38
CA GLN A 69 -1.94 20.67 -12.02
C GLN A 69 -3.44 20.40 -11.87
N LEU A 70 -3.82 19.73 -10.79
CA LEU A 70 -5.20 19.28 -10.56
C LEU A 70 -5.84 20.14 -9.49
N PHE A 71 -7.06 20.62 -9.75
CA PHE A 71 -7.90 21.34 -8.77
C PHE A 71 -8.64 20.36 -7.87
N VAL A 72 -7.89 19.63 -7.06
CA VAL A 72 -8.44 18.64 -6.09
C VAL A 72 -8.82 19.29 -4.76
N ASP A 73 -8.27 20.48 -4.49
CA ASP A 73 -8.52 21.31 -3.33
C ASP A 73 -8.24 22.78 -3.67
N ASP A 74 -8.25 23.65 -2.67
CA ASP A 74 -8.04 25.09 -2.82
C ASP A 74 -6.56 25.51 -2.92
N PHE A 75 -5.62 24.57 -3.06
CA PHE A 75 -4.18 24.91 -3.13
C PHE A 75 -3.84 25.89 -4.26
N LEU A 76 -4.40 25.66 -5.45
CA LEU A 76 -4.16 26.48 -6.64
C LEU A 76 -5.08 27.72 -6.73
N ILE A 77 -6.02 27.89 -5.80
CA ILE A 77 -7.05 28.92 -5.86
C ILE A 77 -6.74 29.99 -4.81
N ALA A 78 -6.55 31.23 -5.23
CA ALA A 78 -6.44 32.37 -4.34
C ALA A 78 -7.84 32.91 -3.99
N GLU A 79 -8.64 33.18 -5.03
CA GLU A 79 -10.05 33.60 -4.93
C GLU A 79 -10.79 33.19 -6.20
N THR A 80 -12.09 32.95 -6.10
CA THR A 80 -12.94 32.60 -7.24
C THR A 80 -14.39 32.96 -6.97
N ASP A 81 -15.11 33.40 -8.01
CA ASP A 81 -16.56 33.54 -8.07
C ASP A 81 -17.24 32.38 -8.81
N LEU A 82 -16.45 31.42 -9.32
CA LEU A 82 -16.95 30.25 -10.03
C LEU A 82 -17.48 29.22 -9.04
N GLN A 83 -18.51 28.49 -9.44
CA GLN A 83 -19.03 27.35 -8.71
C GLN A 83 -18.47 26.05 -9.29
N PRO A 84 -17.87 25.15 -8.48
CA PRO A 84 -17.38 23.88 -8.97
C PRO A 84 -18.53 22.97 -9.40
N ILE A 85 -18.34 22.30 -10.54
CA ILE A 85 -19.26 21.26 -11.02
C ILE A 85 -18.51 19.93 -10.95
N TYR A 86 -19.07 18.99 -10.21
CA TYR A 86 -18.52 17.64 -10.07
C TYR A 86 -19.22 16.67 -11.00
N HIS A 87 -18.45 15.99 -11.84
CA HIS A 87 -18.95 14.96 -12.76
C HIS A 87 -18.66 13.58 -12.16
N THR A 88 -19.71 12.86 -11.81
CA THR A 88 -19.56 11.48 -11.35
C THR A 88 -19.41 10.54 -12.55
N PRO A 89 -18.52 9.53 -12.48
CA PRO A 89 -18.42 8.54 -13.53
C PRO A 89 -19.69 7.67 -13.59
N ASN A 90 -20.03 7.23 -14.79
CA ASN A 90 -21.06 6.22 -14.97
C ASN A 90 -20.44 4.82 -14.80
N PHE A 91 -21.18 3.93 -14.16
CA PHE A 91 -20.79 2.52 -14.12
C PHE A 91 -20.79 1.93 -15.52
N TYR A 92 -19.76 1.12 -15.80
CA TYR A 92 -19.74 0.35 -17.04
C TYR A 92 -20.91 -0.63 -17.05
N PRO A 93 -21.74 -0.63 -18.13
CA PRO A 93 -22.98 -1.45 -18.14
C PRO A 93 -22.76 -2.95 -18.01
N GLN A 94 -21.56 -3.44 -18.35
CA GLN A 94 -21.20 -4.86 -18.27
C GLN A 94 -20.38 -5.18 -16.99
N ASN A 95 -20.48 -4.36 -15.94
CA ASN A 95 -19.94 -4.73 -14.64
C ASN A 95 -20.75 -5.86 -13.99
N PRO A 96 -20.09 -6.76 -13.25
CA PRO A 96 -18.66 -6.80 -12.96
C PRO A 96 -17.82 -7.29 -14.14
N VAL A 97 -16.66 -6.70 -14.37
CA VAL A 97 -15.73 -7.11 -15.44
C VAL A 97 -14.90 -8.34 -15.08
N LEU A 98 -14.88 -8.74 -13.83
CA LEU A 98 -14.25 -9.95 -13.32
C LEU A 98 -15.23 -10.65 -12.38
N GLU A 99 -15.53 -11.91 -12.66
CA GLU A 99 -16.41 -12.76 -11.86
C GLU A 99 -15.69 -14.04 -11.43
N PRO A 100 -16.06 -14.67 -10.30
CA PRO A 100 -15.52 -15.97 -9.91
C PRO A 100 -16.16 -17.07 -10.77
N ASP A 101 -15.57 -17.37 -11.92
CA ASP A 101 -16.07 -18.31 -12.93
C ASP A 101 -15.22 -19.59 -13.03
N LYS A 102 -14.18 -19.74 -12.21
CA LYS A 102 -13.32 -20.92 -12.19
C LYS A 102 -13.65 -21.84 -11.01
N GLU A 103 -13.42 -23.13 -11.19
CA GLU A 103 -13.68 -24.14 -10.18
C GLU A 103 -12.94 -23.85 -8.86
N TRP A 104 -11.68 -23.40 -8.92
CA TRP A 104 -10.89 -23.07 -7.74
C TRP A 104 -11.30 -21.76 -7.05
N GLU A 105 -12.14 -20.95 -7.68
CA GLU A 105 -12.73 -19.73 -7.11
C GLU A 105 -14.10 -20.01 -6.47
N ASN A 106 -14.66 -21.19 -6.73
CA ASN A 106 -16.04 -21.56 -6.41
C ASN A 106 -16.09 -22.90 -5.65
N THR A 107 -15.43 -22.93 -4.49
CA THR A 107 -15.45 -24.15 -3.68
C THR A 107 -16.73 -24.26 -2.86
N THR A 108 -17.13 -25.49 -2.52
CA THR A 108 -18.40 -25.82 -1.84
C THR A 108 -18.50 -25.32 -0.39
N GLU A 109 -17.44 -24.76 0.19
CA GLU A 109 -17.39 -24.42 1.62
C GLU A 109 -17.45 -22.90 1.94
N GLY A 110 -17.65 -22.03 0.93
CA GLY A 110 -17.73 -20.58 1.13
C GLY A 110 -18.26 -19.83 -0.06
N ALA A 111 -18.42 -18.52 0.07
CA ALA A 111 -18.74 -17.67 -1.07
C ALA A 111 -17.59 -17.67 -2.07
N PRO A 112 -17.87 -17.82 -3.39
CA PRO A 112 -16.87 -17.68 -4.42
C PRO A 112 -16.28 -16.26 -4.41
N TYR A 113 -14.98 -16.15 -4.72
CA TYR A 113 -14.29 -14.88 -4.62
C TYR A 113 -13.32 -14.64 -5.78
N ALA A 114 -13.49 -13.51 -6.44
CA ALA A 114 -12.54 -12.96 -7.41
C ALA A 114 -12.59 -11.44 -7.30
N ALA A 115 -11.69 -10.85 -6.51
CA ALA A 115 -11.71 -9.40 -6.25
C ALA A 115 -10.30 -8.82 -6.22
N PRO A 116 -9.99 -7.84 -7.09
CA PRO A 116 -8.71 -7.13 -7.10
C PRO A 116 -8.68 -6.07 -5.99
N PHE A 117 -8.66 -6.48 -4.76
CA PHE A 117 -8.70 -5.60 -3.59
C PHE A 117 -7.62 -4.51 -3.65
N SER A 118 -6.47 -4.75 -3.01
CA SER A 118 -5.27 -3.89 -3.07
C SER A 118 -4.21 -4.45 -4.02
N ASP A 119 -4.56 -5.50 -4.77
CA ASP A 119 -3.60 -6.31 -5.51
C ASP A 119 -2.94 -5.59 -6.68
N GLY A 120 -3.70 -4.78 -7.39
CA GLY A 120 -3.17 -3.95 -8.46
C GLY A 120 -3.60 -4.36 -9.87
N ILE A 121 -3.79 -3.34 -10.68
CA ILE A 121 -4.06 -3.45 -12.11
C ILE A 121 -3.07 -2.53 -12.82
N TRP A 122 -2.28 -3.08 -13.75
CA TRP A 122 -1.24 -2.35 -14.46
C TRP A 122 -1.35 -2.53 -15.96
N TYR A 123 -1.13 -1.46 -16.71
CA TYR A 123 -0.82 -1.56 -18.11
C TYR A 123 0.69 -1.79 -18.26
N ASP A 124 1.05 -2.94 -18.78
CA ASP A 124 2.42 -3.31 -19.08
C ASP A 124 2.73 -2.95 -20.53
N GLU A 125 3.52 -1.91 -20.73
CA GLU A 125 3.87 -1.38 -22.05
C GLU A 125 4.75 -2.35 -22.85
N GLU A 126 5.53 -3.22 -22.16
CA GLU A 126 6.38 -4.22 -22.83
C GLU A 126 5.54 -5.34 -23.44
N ASP A 127 4.46 -5.75 -22.75
CA ASP A 127 3.55 -6.79 -23.23
C ASP A 127 2.34 -6.22 -24.00
N GLY A 128 2.14 -4.90 -23.97
CA GLY A 128 1.04 -4.20 -24.61
C GLY A 128 -0.35 -4.56 -24.07
N ARG A 129 -0.44 -4.92 -22.81
CA ARG A 129 -1.71 -5.36 -22.19
C ARG A 129 -1.86 -4.93 -20.75
N PHE A 130 -3.10 -4.95 -20.27
CA PHE A 130 -3.42 -4.82 -18.86
C PHE A 130 -3.22 -6.17 -18.17
N LYS A 131 -2.65 -6.12 -16.97
CA LYS A 131 -2.48 -7.25 -16.06
C LYS A 131 -3.19 -6.94 -14.75
N MET A 132 -3.93 -7.89 -14.23
CA MET A 132 -4.66 -7.79 -12.98
C MET A 132 -4.28 -8.97 -12.08
N TRP A 133 -4.00 -8.66 -10.83
CA TRP A 133 -3.92 -9.68 -9.78
C TRP A 133 -5.12 -9.49 -8.85
N TYR A 134 -5.60 -10.57 -8.30
CA TYR A 134 -6.81 -10.54 -7.49
C TYR A 134 -6.81 -11.63 -6.43
N LEU A 135 -7.55 -11.37 -5.37
CA LEU A 135 -7.83 -12.35 -4.34
C LEU A 135 -8.79 -13.38 -4.94
N ALA A 136 -8.32 -14.61 -5.11
CA ALA A 136 -9.07 -15.72 -5.70
C ALA A 136 -9.28 -16.83 -4.67
N GLY A 137 -10.39 -17.55 -4.77
CA GLY A 137 -10.63 -18.71 -3.94
C GLY A 137 -12.03 -18.73 -3.35
N ALA A 138 -12.19 -19.57 -2.35
CA ALA A 138 -13.41 -19.58 -1.57
C ALA A 138 -13.05 -19.75 -0.10
N GLY A 139 -13.76 -19.05 0.75
CA GLY A 139 -13.50 -19.11 2.18
C GLY A 139 -14.66 -18.52 2.96
N SER A 140 -14.76 -18.96 4.19
CA SER A 140 -15.57 -18.29 5.19
C SER A 140 -14.63 -17.55 6.13
N ILE A 141 -14.83 -16.25 6.28
CA ILE A 141 -14.11 -15.44 7.26
C ILE A 141 -14.28 -15.99 8.68
N HIS A 142 -15.33 -16.79 8.94
CA HIS A 142 -15.64 -17.39 10.22
C HIS A 142 -15.00 -18.77 10.47
N LYS A 143 -14.55 -19.44 9.39
CA LYS A 143 -13.87 -20.75 9.50
C LYS A 143 -12.40 -20.61 9.12
N GLN A 144 -11.63 -19.93 9.96
CA GLN A 144 -10.23 -19.57 9.71
C GLN A 144 -9.32 -20.72 9.28
N ASP A 145 -9.64 -21.96 9.65
CA ASP A 145 -8.82 -23.12 9.31
C ASP A 145 -9.08 -23.70 7.91
N LYS A 146 -10.15 -23.25 7.25
CA LYS A 146 -10.55 -23.72 5.91
C LYS A 146 -10.51 -22.61 4.83
N GLN A 147 -10.12 -21.40 5.21
CA GLN A 147 -10.01 -20.31 4.30
C GLN A 147 -8.73 -20.44 3.46
N THR A 148 -8.88 -20.64 2.18
CA THR A 148 -7.77 -20.70 1.23
C THR A 148 -7.98 -19.64 0.16
N PHE A 149 -7.29 -18.52 0.32
CA PHE A 149 -7.23 -17.49 -0.69
C PHE A 149 -5.88 -17.52 -1.38
N TYR A 150 -5.91 -17.48 -2.70
CA TYR A 150 -4.76 -17.48 -3.59
C TYR A 150 -4.64 -16.13 -4.27
N THR A 151 -3.51 -15.89 -4.93
CA THR A 151 -3.38 -14.80 -5.89
C THR A 151 -3.69 -15.34 -7.28
N GLY A 152 -4.82 -14.93 -7.83
CA GLY A 152 -5.20 -15.16 -9.22
C GLY A 152 -4.63 -14.09 -10.14
N TYR A 153 -4.52 -14.40 -11.42
CA TYR A 153 -4.05 -13.50 -12.47
C TYR A 153 -5.04 -13.45 -13.63
N ALA A 154 -5.24 -12.27 -14.18
CA ALA A 154 -6.00 -12.06 -15.40
C ALA A 154 -5.33 -11.00 -16.27
N GLU A 155 -5.58 -11.06 -17.57
CA GLU A 155 -5.04 -10.11 -18.53
C GLU A 155 -6.12 -9.60 -19.48
N SER A 156 -5.91 -8.41 -20.06
CA SER A 156 -6.85 -7.76 -20.96
C SER A 156 -6.13 -6.84 -21.94
N GLU A 157 -6.65 -6.72 -23.15
CA GLU A 157 -6.17 -5.76 -24.16
C GLU A 157 -6.80 -4.37 -23.96
N ASP A 158 -7.99 -4.29 -23.40
CA ASP A 158 -8.79 -3.05 -23.32
C ASP A 158 -9.20 -2.63 -21.89
N GLY A 159 -8.81 -3.41 -20.88
CA GLY A 159 -9.16 -3.18 -19.47
C GLY A 159 -10.61 -3.48 -19.11
N LYS A 160 -11.41 -4.03 -20.06
CA LYS A 160 -12.83 -4.34 -19.88
C LYS A 160 -13.11 -5.85 -20.03
N HIS A 161 -12.49 -6.48 -21.02
CA HIS A 161 -12.64 -7.89 -21.29
C HIS A 161 -11.42 -8.63 -20.73
N TRP A 162 -11.63 -9.34 -19.64
CA TRP A 162 -10.56 -10.01 -18.91
C TRP A 162 -10.53 -11.50 -19.18
N VAL A 163 -9.35 -12.03 -19.42
CA VAL A 163 -9.07 -13.44 -19.64
C VAL A 163 -8.24 -13.97 -18.48
N LYS A 164 -8.64 -15.12 -17.95
CA LYS A 164 -7.89 -15.89 -16.95
C LYS A 164 -7.12 -16.99 -17.69
N PRO A 165 -5.82 -16.80 -17.99
CA PRO A 165 -5.06 -17.75 -18.79
C PRO A 165 -4.82 -19.06 -18.02
N LYS A 166 -4.65 -20.15 -18.76
CA LYS A 166 -4.13 -21.39 -18.20
C LYS A 166 -2.61 -21.31 -18.11
N LEU A 167 -2.10 -21.28 -16.90
CA LEU A 167 -0.66 -21.23 -16.62
C LEU A 167 -0.15 -22.61 -16.23
N ASP A 168 1.11 -22.86 -16.46
CA ASP A 168 1.78 -24.15 -16.16
C ASP A 168 2.33 -24.22 -14.72
N ILE A 169 2.05 -23.20 -13.89
CA ILE A 169 2.58 -23.08 -12.53
C ILE A 169 1.81 -23.96 -11.55
N TYR A 170 0.48 -23.82 -11.52
CA TYR A 170 -0.39 -24.54 -10.60
C TYR A 170 -1.53 -25.23 -11.35
N ASN A 171 -1.29 -26.47 -11.77
CA ASN A 171 -2.31 -27.35 -12.37
C ASN A 171 -3.13 -26.74 -13.51
N GLN A 172 -2.50 -25.98 -14.41
CA GLN A 172 -3.17 -25.30 -15.52
C GLN A 172 -4.29 -24.31 -15.08
N THR A 173 -4.14 -23.75 -13.89
CA THR A 173 -4.97 -22.65 -13.40
C THR A 173 -4.35 -21.30 -13.74
N ASN A 174 -5.05 -20.22 -13.40
CA ASN A 174 -4.49 -18.85 -13.43
C ASN A 174 -3.99 -18.38 -12.06
N ILE A 175 -3.76 -19.30 -11.12
CA ILE A 175 -3.16 -18.99 -9.81
C ILE A 175 -1.67 -18.77 -10.00
N VAL A 176 -1.15 -17.68 -9.46
CA VAL A 176 0.27 -17.30 -9.51
C VAL A 176 0.97 -17.36 -8.15
N ASP A 177 0.21 -17.43 -7.07
CA ASP A 177 0.72 -17.66 -5.71
C ASP A 177 -0.31 -18.39 -4.86
N THR A 178 0.11 -19.45 -4.17
CA THR A 178 -0.75 -20.30 -3.34
C THR A 178 -0.66 -19.98 -1.85
N CYS A 179 0.10 -18.98 -1.45
CA CYS A 179 0.15 -18.57 -0.06
C CYS A 179 -1.21 -18.07 0.40
N ASN A 180 -1.67 -18.61 1.55
CA ASN A 180 -2.92 -18.15 2.15
C ASN A 180 -2.75 -16.74 2.71
N ARG A 181 -3.33 -15.78 2.02
CA ARG A 181 -3.15 -14.36 2.27
C ARG A 181 -4.45 -13.65 2.63
N ASP A 182 -4.32 -12.48 3.24
CA ASP A 182 -5.43 -11.55 3.48
C ASP A 182 -5.47 -10.43 2.43
N ALA A 183 -4.33 -9.83 2.14
CA ALA A 183 -4.16 -8.79 1.16
C ALA A 183 -2.84 -8.97 0.41
N ALA A 184 -2.72 -8.35 -0.74
CA ALA A 184 -1.45 -8.17 -1.42
C ALA A 184 -1.44 -6.80 -2.10
N THR A 185 -0.26 -6.27 -2.36
CA THR A 185 -0.06 -5.20 -3.34
C THR A 185 0.96 -5.70 -4.35
N ILE A 186 0.57 -5.75 -5.61
CA ILE A 186 1.49 -6.05 -6.70
C ILE A 186 1.77 -4.76 -7.46
N TRP A 187 3.04 -4.42 -7.58
CA TRP A 187 3.50 -3.17 -8.17
C TRP A 187 4.39 -3.45 -9.38
N LEU A 188 4.05 -2.86 -10.53
CA LEU A 188 4.93 -2.79 -11.69
C LEU A 188 5.87 -1.60 -11.50
N ASP A 189 7.13 -1.89 -11.13
CA ASP A 189 8.14 -0.87 -10.90
C ASP A 189 8.87 -0.52 -12.21
N LYS A 190 8.38 0.50 -12.90
CA LYS A 190 8.96 1.00 -14.15
C LYS A 190 10.34 1.66 -13.97
N LEU A 191 10.77 1.91 -12.72
CA LEU A 191 12.08 2.50 -12.39
C LEU A 191 13.14 1.44 -12.04
N GLU A 192 12.71 0.19 -11.85
CA GLU A 192 13.61 -0.92 -11.53
C GLU A 192 14.52 -1.25 -12.72
N LYS A 193 15.80 -1.43 -12.42
CA LYS A 193 16.83 -1.74 -13.44
C LYS A 193 17.11 -3.23 -13.56
N ASP A 194 16.84 -4.00 -12.50
CA ASP A 194 16.95 -5.44 -12.52
C ASP A 194 15.64 -6.05 -13.05
N PRO A 195 15.64 -6.64 -14.26
CA PRO A 195 14.42 -7.23 -14.83
C PRO A 195 13.79 -8.29 -13.93
N ALA A 196 14.56 -9.00 -13.12
CA ALA A 196 14.08 -10.02 -12.20
C ALA A 196 13.25 -9.42 -11.03
N LYS A 197 13.36 -8.12 -10.78
CA LYS A 197 12.67 -7.39 -9.71
C LYS A 197 11.60 -6.42 -10.23
N ARG A 198 11.30 -6.46 -11.51
CA ARG A 198 10.39 -5.53 -12.20
C ARG A 198 9.01 -5.49 -11.57
N TYR A 199 8.48 -6.63 -11.15
CA TYR A 199 7.27 -6.71 -10.35
C TYR A 199 7.61 -7.02 -8.89
N LYS A 200 6.90 -6.35 -7.99
CA LYS A 200 7.06 -6.49 -6.54
C LYS A 200 5.71 -6.85 -5.93
N MET A 201 5.66 -7.98 -5.23
CA MET A 201 4.48 -8.41 -4.48
C MET A 201 4.75 -8.23 -2.99
N PHE A 202 3.96 -7.38 -2.34
CA PHE A 202 3.90 -7.22 -0.90
C PHE A 202 2.72 -8.03 -0.38
N ASN A 203 2.96 -9.26 0.00
CA ASN A 203 1.92 -10.20 0.38
C ASN A 203 1.69 -10.16 1.90
N VAL A 204 0.44 -9.98 2.34
CA VAL A 204 0.05 -10.05 3.75
C VAL A 204 -0.47 -11.43 4.04
N GLU A 205 0.36 -12.27 4.63
CA GLU A 205 0.06 -13.67 4.87
C GLU A 205 0.22 -14.06 6.33
N ARG A 206 -0.39 -15.17 6.70
CA ARG A 206 -0.24 -15.73 8.05
C ARG A 206 1.05 -16.51 8.17
N ARG A 207 1.82 -16.20 9.20
CA ARG A 207 3.01 -16.96 9.56
C ARG A 207 2.60 -18.38 9.97
N PRO A 208 3.23 -19.43 9.41
CA PRO A 208 2.85 -20.81 9.72
C PRO A 208 2.97 -21.19 11.20
N THR A 209 3.94 -20.59 11.91
CA THR A 209 4.30 -20.96 13.29
C THR A 209 3.30 -20.48 14.35
N ASP A 210 2.79 -19.27 14.23
CA ASP A 210 1.95 -18.61 15.25
C ASP A 210 0.69 -17.93 14.68
N ARG A 211 0.47 -18.07 13.36
CA ARG A 211 -0.67 -17.55 12.60
C ARG A 211 -0.84 -16.03 12.66
N ARG A 212 0.19 -15.29 13.04
CA ARG A 212 0.19 -13.84 13.00
C ARG A 212 0.41 -13.33 11.58
N TRP A 213 -0.15 -12.17 11.27
CA TRP A 213 0.01 -11.53 9.97
C TRP A 213 1.41 -10.94 9.82
N GLN A 214 1.96 -11.00 8.62
CA GLN A 214 3.25 -10.43 8.25
C GLN A 214 3.24 -10.01 6.78
N PHE A 215 4.09 -9.06 6.40
CA PHE A 215 4.45 -8.85 5.00
C PHE A 215 5.51 -9.86 4.58
N ILE A 216 5.34 -10.38 3.37
CA ILE A 216 6.39 -11.07 2.61
C ILE A 216 6.55 -10.34 1.29
N LEU A 217 7.77 -9.90 0.98
CA LEU A 217 8.11 -9.32 -0.31
C LEU A 217 8.62 -10.41 -1.26
N LYS A 218 8.07 -10.44 -2.47
CA LYS A 218 8.50 -11.32 -3.56
C LYS A 218 8.75 -10.51 -4.81
N TYR A 219 9.62 -11.00 -5.68
CA TYR A 219 9.93 -10.38 -6.97
C TYR A 219 9.55 -11.28 -8.13
N SER A 220 9.28 -10.66 -9.29
CA SER A 220 9.01 -11.34 -10.53
C SER A 220 9.44 -10.48 -11.72
N ALA A 221 9.87 -11.14 -12.80
CA ALA A 221 10.16 -10.48 -14.06
C ALA A 221 8.91 -10.22 -14.91
N ASP A 222 7.89 -11.06 -14.78
CA ASP A 222 6.70 -11.09 -15.63
C ASP A 222 5.36 -10.89 -14.90
N GLY A 223 5.40 -10.92 -13.54
CA GLY A 223 4.23 -10.85 -12.70
C GLY A 223 3.47 -12.18 -12.56
N ILE A 224 4.03 -13.25 -13.10
CA ILE A 224 3.47 -14.61 -13.12
C ILE A 224 4.34 -15.57 -12.30
N HIS A 225 5.65 -15.58 -12.55
CA HIS A 225 6.62 -16.41 -11.85
C HIS A 225 7.27 -15.63 -10.73
N TRP A 226 6.94 -16.00 -9.49
CA TRP A 226 7.36 -15.28 -8.29
C TRP A 226 8.52 -15.97 -7.57
N SER A 227 9.46 -15.17 -7.10
CA SER A 227 10.53 -15.65 -6.21
C SER A 227 9.97 -16.16 -4.88
N ASN A 228 10.79 -16.87 -4.13
CA ASN A 228 10.56 -17.03 -2.69
C ASN A 228 10.58 -15.67 -2.00
N GLY A 229 10.06 -15.60 -0.76
CA GLY A 229 10.11 -14.37 0.03
C GLY A 229 11.55 -13.87 0.21
N VAL A 230 11.82 -12.64 -0.20
CA VAL A 230 13.15 -11.99 -0.11
C VAL A 230 13.28 -11.14 1.15
N ALA A 231 12.17 -10.64 1.69
CA ALA A 231 12.09 -9.93 2.96
C ALA A 231 10.78 -10.26 3.68
N GLN A 232 10.82 -10.21 5.01
CA GLN A 232 9.63 -10.41 5.85
C GLN A 232 9.60 -9.41 7.00
N SER A 233 8.39 -9.04 7.41
CA SER A 233 8.17 -8.12 8.52
C SER A 233 8.07 -8.84 9.88
N GLY A 234 8.04 -8.05 10.95
CA GLY A 234 7.49 -8.50 12.22
C GLY A 234 5.97 -8.70 12.16
N ASP A 235 5.36 -8.82 13.34
CA ASP A 235 3.90 -8.97 13.45
C ASP A 235 3.16 -7.75 12.92
N LEU A 236 2.14 -7.98 12.13
CA LEU A 236 1.21 -6.96 11.64
C LEU A 236 -0.23 -7.28 12.06
N TYR A 237 -1.14 -6.40 11.69
CA TYR A 237 -2.55 -6.69 11.53
C TYR A 237 -2.85 -7.01 10.06
N ASP A 238 -4.08 -7.41 9.77
CA ASP A 238 -4.62 -7.59 8.42
C ASP A 238 -4.64 -6.28 7.61
N ARG A 239 -5.00 -6.35 6.33
CA ARG A 239 -5.27 -5.19 5.45
C ARG A 239 -4.16 -4.14 5.43
N SER A 240 -2.92 -4.59 5.25
CA SER A 240 -1.77 -3.73 4.99
C SER A 240 -1.48 -3.69 3.49
N SER A 241 -0.96 -2.56 3.01
CA SER A 241 -0.65 -2.32 1.61
C SER A 241 0.66 -1.54 1.45
N ALA A 242 1.18 -1.50 0.24
CA ALA A 242 2.41 -0.79 -0.10
C ALA A 242 2.20 0.05 -1.37
N PHE A 243 2.96 1.13 -1.52
CA PHE A 243 2.98 1.95 -2.73
C PHE A 243 4.31 2.68 -2.88
N TYR A 244 4.65 3.04 -4.12
CA TYR A 244 5.82 3.88 -4.38
C TYR A 244 5.43 5.35 -4.45
N ASN A 245 6.15 6.21 -3.74
CA ASN A 245 6.00 7.66 -3.79
C ASN A 245 7.15 8.26 -4.62
N PRO A 246 6.95 8.61 -5.90
CA PRO A 246 8.00 9.13 -6.76
C PRO A 246 8.45 10.54 -6.39
N PHE A 247 7.61 11.33 -5.71
CA PHE A 247 7.97 12.68 -5.26
C PHE A 247 9.03 12.65 -4.17
N ARG A 248 9.06 11.58 -3.39
CA ARG A 248 10.05 11.34 -2.36
C ARG A 248 11.10 10.31 -2.75
N GLY A 249 10.81 9.46 -3.75
CA GLY A 249 11.68 8.37 -4.16
C GLY A 249 11.72 7.24 -3.13
N VAL A 250 10.57 6.89 -2.52
CA VAL A 250 10.48 5.91 -1.44
C VAL A 250 9.32 4.95 -1.64
N TRP A 251 9.48 3.74 -1.10
CA TRP A 251 8.40 2.80 -0.84
C TRP A 251 7.75 3.14 0.48
N ALA A 252 6.45 3.30 0.46
CA ALA A 252 5.64 3.57 1.65
C ALA A 252 4.77 2.36 1.97
N LEU A 253 4.70 2.01 3.25
CA LEU A 253 3.84 0.95 3.76
C LEU A 253 2.71 1.57 4.58
N SER A 254 1.48 1.22 4.24
CA SER A 254 0.27 1.56 4.99
C SER A 254 -0.20 0.35 5.75
N MET A 255 -0.12 0.38 7.06
CA MET A 255 -0.46 -0.76 7.89
C MET A 255 -1.65 -0.44 8.80
N ARG A 256 -2.49 -1.44 9.04
CA ARG A 256 -3.58 -1.29 10.01
C ARG A 256 -3.02 -0.96 11.39
N TYR A 257 -3.64 0.01 12.02
CA TYR A 257 -3.35 0.50 13.36
C TYR A 257 -4.64 0.66 14.16
N SER A 258 -4.57 0.60 15.47
CA SER A 258 -5.72 0.79 16.36
C SER A 258 -5.50 2.01 17.24
N THR A 259 -6.43 2.95 17.19
CA THR A 259 -6.47 4.15 18.04
C THR A 259 -7.61 4.08 19.05
N SER A 260 -7.77 5.11 19.87
CA SER A 260 -8.95 5.26 20.71
C SER A 260 -10.21 5.61 19.93
N VAL A 261 -10.05 6.18 18.72
CA VAL A 261 -11.17 6.58 17.83
C VAL A 261 -11.68 5.39 17.04
N SER A 262 -10.78 4.54 16.52
CA SER A 262 -11.17 3.41 15.71
C SER A 262 -10.15 2.27 15.81
N SER A 263 -10.63 1.04 15.81
CA SER A 263 -9.80 -0.16 15.72
C SER A 263 -9.16 -0.34 14.33
N ARG A 264 -9.59 0.45 13.33
CA ARG A 264 -9.13 0.44 11.96
C ARG A 264 -8.67 1.83 11.53
N SER A 265 -7.48 2.20 11.98
CA SER A 265 -6.73 3.39 11.59
C SER A 265 -5.50 2.96 10.79
N ARG A 266 -4.67 3.89 10.35
CA ARG A 266 -3.48 3.60 9.57
C ARG A 266 -2.22 4.09 10.27
N SER A 267 -1.16 3.29 10.16
CA SER A 267 0.22 3.70 10.45
C SER A 267 1.03 3.73 9.15
N TYR A 268 2.12 4.46 9.19
CA TYR A 268 2.99 4.75 8.04
C TYR A 268 4.43 4.40 8.34
N LEU A 269 5.11 3.85 7.35
CA LEU A 269 6.55 3.64 7.29
C LEU A 269 7.02 3.89 5.87
N GLU A 270 8.21 4.45 5.68
CA GLU A 270 8.83 4.58 4.36
C GLU A 270 10.30 4.24 4.36
N ASN A 271 10.78 3.74 3.23
CA ASN A 271 12.21 3.55 2.96
C ASN A 271 12.46 3.60 1.44
N VAL A 272 13.67 3.97 1.04
CA VAL A 272 14.10 3.95 -0.37
C VAL A 272 14.20 2.51 -0.90
N ASP A 273 14.49 1.56 -0.03
CA ASP A 273 14.64 0.14 -0.32
C ASP A 273 13.41 -0.62 0.20
N PRO A 274 12.65 -1.33 -0.67
CA PRO A 274 11.46 -2.06 -0.28
C PRO A 274 11.76 -3.26 0.64
N GLU A 275 12.93 -3.90 0.52
CA GLU A 275 13.33 -5.02 1.40
C GLU A 275 13.57 -4.50 2.81
N VAL A 276 14.22 -3.33 2.93
CA VAL A 276 14.43 -2.66 4.22
C VAL A 276 13.10 -2.20 4.80
N ALA A 277 12.22 -1.56 4.00
CA ALA A 277 10.90 -1.13 4.44
C ALA A 277 10.11 -2.29 5.05
N VAL A 278 10.03 -3.41 4.35
CA VAL A 278 9.32 -4.61 4.82
C VAL A 278 9.97 -5.15 6.10
N SER A 279 11.29 -5.26 6.14
CA SER A 279 12.01 -5.81 7.32
C SER A 279 11.85 -4.94 8.58
N MET A 280 11.64 -3.64 8.42
CA MET A 280 11.41 -2.70 9.52
C MET A 280 9.95 -2.69 10.00
N ALA A 281 9.00 -3.14 9.18
CA ALA A 281 7.58 -3.07 9.48
C ALA A 281 7.21 -4.02 10.62
N HIS A 282 6.44 -3.51 11.58
CA HIS A 282 5.89 -4.30 12.68
C HIS A 282 4.68 -3.59 13.29
N ARG A 283 4.01 -4.25 14.21
CA ARG A 283 2.86 -3.67 14.93
C ARG A 283 3.34 -2.60 15.92
N ILE A 284 2.92 -1.35 15.72
CA ILE A 284 3.17 -0.30 16.71
C ILE A 284 2.42 -0.66 18.00
N ARG A 285 3.09 -0.54 19.13
CA ARG A 285 2.48 -0.69 20.45
C ARG A 285 2.05 0.68 20.96
N LYS A 286 0.78 0.82 21.35
CA LYS A 286 0.25 2.07 21.88
C LYS A 286 1.12 2.57 23.04
N GLY A 287 1.48 3.85 23.01
CA GLY A 287 2.31 4.50 24.02
C GLY A 287 3.81 4.16 23.95
N VAL A 288 4.25 3.36 22.98
CA VAL A 288 5.68 3.06 22.77
C VAL A 288 6.16 3.81 21.52
N PRO A 289 7.05 4.81 21.65
CA PRO A 289 7.59 5.52 20.50
C PRO A 289 8.32 4.56 19.56
N ASP A 290 8.13 4.73 18.27
CA ASP A 290 8.84 4.02 17.23
C ASP A 290 9.65 5.00 16.38
N LYS A 291 10.87 4.60 15.99
CA LYS A 291 11.76 5.47 15.20
C LYS A 291 11.30 5.62 13.76
N ASN A 292 10.78 4.56 13.19
CA ASN A 292 10.59 4.39 11.75
C ASN A 292 9.12 4.48 11.36
N MET A 293 8.24 4.06 12.28
CA MET A 293 6.81 3.99 12.07
C MET A 293 6.09 5.07 12.88
N CYS A 294 5.00 5.58 12.35
CA CYS A 294 4.16 6.54 13.07
C CYS A 294 2.69 6.28 12.80
N PHE A 295 1.84 6.80 13.69
CA PHE A 295 0.44 7.02 13.39
C PHE A 295 0.33 7.90 12.15
N TRP A 296 -0.61 7.60 11.27
CA TRP A 296 -0.84 8.36 10.05
C TRP A 296 -2.18 9.06 10.09
N PHE A 297 -3.28 8.31 9.99
CA PHE A 297 -4.61 8.88 10.08
C PHE A 297 -5.63 7.85 10.60
N THR A 298 -6.76 8.38 11.06
CA THR A 298 -7.93 7.65 11.53
C THR A 298 -9.16 8.17 10.79
N PRO A 299 -10.31 7.50 10.83
CA PRO A 299 -11.54 8.08 10.30
C PRO A 299 -11.82 9.46 10.88
N SER A 300 -12.29 10.37 10.06
CA SER A 300 -12.77 11.68 10.47
C SER A 300 -14.26 11.62 10.85
N ASP A 301 -14.82 12.73 11.23
CA ASP A 301 -16.27 12.88 11.49
C ASP A 301 -17.11 12.94 10.20
N LYS A 302 -16.43 12.96 9.04
CA LYS A 302 -17.07 12.97 7.70
C LYS A 302 -17.41 11.57 7.19
N GLU A 303 -16.77 10.51 7.70
CA GLU A 303 -17.12 9.16 7.34
C GLU A 303 -18.48 8.78 7.98
N PRO A 304 -19.50 8.49 7.14
CA PRO A 304 -20.83 8.21 7.66
C PRO A 304 -20.88 6.87 8.37
N ARG A 305 -21.69 6.80 9.44
CA ARG A 305 -22.07 5.52 10.05
C ARG A 305 -23.07 4.79 9.17
N HIS A 306 -23.03 3.46 9.18
CA HIS A 306 -24.01 2.67 8.47
C HIS A 306 -25.40 2.82 9.13
N PRO A 307 -26.48 3.07 8.36
CA PRO A 307 -27.81 3.29 8.94
C PRO A 307 -28.33 2.11 9.77
N GLN A 308 -27.94 0.88 9.42
CA GLN A 308 -28.34 -0.34 10.13
C GLN A 308 -27.41 -0.71 11.29
N PHE A 309 -26.24 -0.09 11.39
CA PHE A 309 -25.23 -0.36 12.43
C PHE A 309 -24.70 0.96 13.01
N PRO A 310 -25.57 1.82 13.54
CA PRO A 310 -25.20 3.17 13.98
C PRO A 310 -24.25 3.17 15.21
N GLU A 311 -24.17 2.04 15.91
CA GLU A 311 -23.28 1.81 17.05
C GLU A 311 -21.84 1.50 16.64
N VAL A 312 -21.62 1.12 15.39
CA VAL A 312 -20.27 0.78 14.90
C VAL A 312 -19.56 2.04 14.43
N ASP A 313 -18.41 2.33 15.04
CA ASP A 313 -17.56 3.43 14.60
C ASP A 313 -16.94 3.10 13.22
N PRO A 314 -16.94 4.05 12.27
CA PRO A 314 -16.26 3.88 10.99
C PRO A 314 -14.79 3.52 11.17
N GLY A 315 -14.25 2.74 10.24
CA GLY A 315 -12.85 2.34 10.24
C GLY A 315 -12.24 2.40 8.84
N ILE A 316 -10.97 2.76 8.73
CA ILE A 316 -10.23 2.70 7.48
C ILE A 316 -9.84 1.25 7.22
N TYR A 317 -10.56 0.58 6.33
CA TYR A 317 -10.41 -0.85 6.11
C TYR A 317 -9.13 -1.19 5.36
N ASN A 318 -8.90 -0.57 4.21
CA ASN A 318 -7.65 -0.62 3.44
C ASN A 318 -7.31 0.79 2.95
N PHE A 319 -6.10 0.97 2.47
CA PHE A 319 -5.65 2.21 1.86
C PHE A 319 -4.62 1.90 0.77
N ASP A 320 -4.90 2.34 -0.44
CA ASP A 320 -4.06 2.14 -1.60
C ASP A 320 -3.76 3.49 -2.24
N ALA A 321 -2.52 3.71 -2.68
CA ALA A 321 -2.12 4.98 -3.26
C ALA A 321 -1.25 4.81 -4.50
N ILE A 322 -1.40 5.76 -5.41
CA ILE A 322 -0.59 5.86 -6.63
C ILE A 322 -0.31 7.33 -6.94
N ALA A 323 0.83 7.60 -7.53
CA ALA A 323 1.08 8.94 -8.08
C ALA A 323 0.24 9.16 -9.35
N TYR A 324 -0.43 10.29 -9.39
CA TYR A 324 -1.18 10.74 -10.55
C TYR A 324 -0.88 12.21 -10.80
N GLU A 325 -0.24 12.50 -11.91
CA GLU A 325 0.22 13.86 -12.27
C GLU A 325 1.04 14.49 -11.13
N SER A 326 0.55 15.56 -10.53
CA SER A 326 1.24 16.34 -9.48
C SER A 326 0.89 15.91 -8.04
N ILE A 327 0.10 14.86 -7.85
CA ILE A 327 -0.38 14.43 -6.54
C ILE A 327 -0.16 12.94 -6.29
N MET A 328 -0.20 12.56 -5.02
CA MET A 328 -0.48 11.18 -4.63
C MET A 328 -2.00 11.04 -4.46
N LEU A 329 -2.61 10.17 -5.25
CA LEU A 329 -4.02 9.82 -5.14
C LEU A 329 -4.16 8.58 -4.28
N GLY A 330 -4.87 8.70 -3.17
CA GLY A 330 -5.17 7.59 -2.26
C GLY A 330 -6.65 7.22 -2.29
N LEU A 331 -6.93 5.92 -2.35
CA LEU A 331 -8.28 5.37 -2.22
C LEU A 331 -8.34 4.48 -0.98
N TYR A 332 -9.43 4.58 -0.25
CA TYR A 332 -9.65 3.71 0.91
C TYR A 332 -11.12 3.30 1.02
N SER A 333 -11.32 2.12 1.61
CA SER A 333 -12.65 1.63 1.96
C SER A 333 -12.95 1.95 3.40
N VAL A 334 -14.17 2.38 3.67
CA VAL A 334 -14.65 2.63 5.03
C VAL A 334 -15.41 1.40 5.52
N TRP A 335 -14.93 0.81 6.62
CA TRP A 335 -15.65 -0.21 7.35
C TRP A 335 -16.73 0.46 8.18
N GLN A 336 -17.97 0.00 8.03
CA GLN A 336 -19.13 0.56 8.72
C GLN A 336 -19.93 -0.51 9.49
N GLY A 337 -19.35 -1.69 9.70
CA GLY A 337 -20.02 -2.82 10.35
C GLY A 337 -20.64 -3.83 9.35
N PRO A 338 -21.30 -4.88 9.88
CA PRO A 338 -21.38 -5.20 11.30
C PRO A 338 -20.02 -5.55 11.93
N GLU A 339 -19.97 -5.62 13.27
CA GLU A 339 -18.81 -6.21 13.95
C GLU A 339 -18.59 -7.64 13.48
N ASN A 340 -17.32 -8.07 13.34
CA ASN A 340 -16.97 -9.40 12.80
C ASN A 340 -17.48 -10.59 13.65
N TYR A 341 -18.10 -10.35 14.78
CA TYR A 341 -18.51 -11.38 15.74
C TYR A 341 -19.96 -11.84 15.60
N GLY A 342 -20.66 -11.45 14.55
CA GLY A 342 -22.08 -11.75 14.41
C GLY A 342 -22.60 -11.96 13.01
N ALA A 343 -21.71 -11.99 12.02
CA ALA A 343 -22.11 -12.19 10.63
C ALA A 343 -21.86 -13.63 10.16
#